data_95390913188f8e53529ab1264235913e
#
_entry.id   95390913188f8e53529ab1264235913e
#
_cell.length_a   1.000
_cell.length_b   1.000
_cell.length_c   1.000
_cell.angle_alpha   90.00
_cell.angle_beta   90.00
_cell.angle_gamma   90.00
#
_symmetry.space_group_name_H-M   'P 1'
#
loop_
_entity.id
_entity.type
_entity.pdbx_description
1 polymer ?
#
loop_
_entity_poly.entity_id
_entity_poly.type
_entity_poly.pdbx_seq_one_letter_code
_entity_poly.pdbx_strand_id
1 'polypeptide(L)'
;MSACVPRRREGGVAAIIYNLGRELEKRGHSLTYVFKEDLFGEDAVSARFNELVFARRLDRFISRDPGRFAIVNLHAPSGLVYGLRRRWFGIRGLPPYVMTLHGLEERRIHVQSREVKKGRAWNFSLRNRLWHRFYTFPLYRWSIRTADGAHAYSRDVWNILQLNYNLDSSRTAYIPSGVERRFFLPRYDSTGPLKLLYAGTWLDQRGIFYLRDALERLATQIPRITMTFAGCGCPPETIQEFFGPKLASTVVVQPVVPSERMQELFASHDIFLFPSLMEGLPSVLLEAMASGMPVISAETCGMQDVVEDGFNGLLVPPADAAAIEEAVLRLAASPELRQSLGQAAQLTMARYTWERSALMLEKLFRRVIANEGKASA
;
A
#
# COMPACT_ATOMS: atom_id res chain seq x y z
N MET A 1 3.09 -18.32 0.95
CA MET A 1 2.55 -16.94 0.88
C MET A 1 1.58 -16.83 -0.27
N SER A 2 0.42 -16.22 -0.09
CA SER A 2 -0.64 -16.23 -1.11
C SER A 2 -1.47 -14.94 -1.12
N ALA A 3 -1.77 -14.45 -2.33
CA ALA A 3 -2.67 -13.32 -2.55
C ALA A 3 -3.43 -13.44 -3.88
N CYS A 4 -4.67 -12.95 -3.92
CA CYS A 4 -5.49 -12.87 -5.13
C CYS A 4 -5.08 -11.67 -6.00
N VAL A 5 -3.83 -11.63 -6.41
CA VAL A 5 -3.26 -10.60 -7.30
C VAL A 5 -2.47 -11.26 -8.42
N PRO A 6 -2.27 -10.58 -9.56
CA PRO A 6 -1.41 -11.07 -10.62
C PRO A 6 0.02 -11.30 -10.14
N ARG A 7 0.67 -12.32 -10.68
CA ARG A 7 2.07 -12.64 -10.44
C ARG A 7 2.97 -11.62 -11.15
N ARG A 8 3.26 -10.52 -10.46
CA ARG A 8 4.18 -9.49 -10.94
C ARG A 8 5.30 -9.32 -9.92
N ARG A 9 6.56 -9.33 -10.39
CA ARG A 9 7.71 -9.10 -9.49
C ARG A 9 7.87 -7.65 -9.09
N GLU A 10 7.23 -6.74 -9.81
CA GLU A 10 7.36 -5.30 -9.69
C GLU A 10 6.05 -4.66 -9.28
N GLY A 11 6.14 -3.79 -8.27
CA GLY A 11 5.03 -2.99 -7.76
C GLY A 11 3.94 -3.74 -7.01
N GLY A 12 3.26 -3.03 -6.14
CA GLY A 12 2.09 -3.52 -5.41
C GLY A 12 2.33 -4.71 -4.48
N VAL A 13 1.25 -5.43 -4.17
CA VAL A 13 1.23 -6.53 -3.20
C VAL A 13 2.16 -7.68 -3.59
N ALA A 14 2.24 -8.03 -4.87
CA ALA A 14 3.07 -9.13 -5.32
C ALA A 14 4.57 -8.86 -5.10
N ALA A 15 5.03 -7.64 -5.36
CA ALA A 15 6.42 -7.25 -5.09
C ALA A 15 6.76 -7.35 -3.59
N ILE A 16 5.83 -6.95 -2.72
CA ILE A 16 5.99 -7.11 -1.27
C ILE A 16 6.15 -8.58 -0.89
N ILE A 17 5.31 -9.47 -1.45
CA ILE A 17 5.38 -10.91 -1.20
C ILE A 17 6.73 -11.48 -1.64
N TYR A 18 7.22 -11.10 -2.83
CA TYR A 18 8.51 -11.59 -3.34
C TYR A 18 9.70 -11.07 -2.53
N ASN A 19 9.70 -9.79 -2.16
CA ASN A 19 10.78 -9.21 -1.37
C ASN A 19 10.86 -9.82 0.05
N LEU A 20 9.72 -9.95 0.73
CA LEU A 20 9.66 -10.64 2.02
C LEU A 20 10.05 -12.11 1.89
N GLY A 21 9.54 -12.79 0.88
CA GLY A 21 9.84 -14.20 0.65
C GLY A 21 11.31 -14.45 0.39
N ARG A 22 11.94 -13.67 -0.47
CA ARG A 22 13.39 -13.76 -0.74
C ARG A 22 14.24 -13.63 0.55
N GLU A 23 13.86 -12.73 1.44
CA GLU A 23 14.58 -12.57 2.71
C GLU A 23 14.31 -13.74 3.69
N LEU A 24 13.10 -14.30 3.68
CA LEU A 24 12.80 -15.53 4.44
C LEU A 24 13.56 -16.75 3.88
N GLU A 25 13.67 -16.87 2.55
CA GLU A 25 14.46 -17.92 1.91
C GLU A 25 15.95 -17.84 2.28
N LYS A 26 16.54 -16.65 2.31
CA LYS A 26 17.91 -16.43 2.80
C LYS A 26 18.10 -16.84 4.25
N ARG A 27 17.03 -16.86 5.04
CA ARG A 27 17.01 -17.31 6.44
C ARG A 27 16.73 -18.81 6.59
N GLY A 28 16.70 -19.56 5.48
CA GLY A 28 16.58 -21.02 5.46
C GLY A 28 15.14 -21.54 5.40
N HIS A 29 14.14 -20.67 5.11
CA HIS A 29 12.76 -21.11 4.94
C HIS A 29 12.49 -21.56 3.50
N SER A 30 11.76 -22.66 3.34
CA SER A 30 11.24 -23.09 2.03
C SER A 30 9.87 -22.46 1.80
N LEU A 31 9.68 -21.76 0.68
CA LEU A 31 8.47 -21.03 0.39
C LEU A 31 7.73 -21.56 -0.84
N THR A 32 6.41 -21.60 -0.73
CA THR A 32 5.50 -21.81 -1.87
C THR A 32 4.69 -20.52 -2.06
N TYR A 33 4.78 -19.96 -3.26
CA TYR A 33 4.02 -18.77 -3.64
C TYR A 33 2.78 -19.21 -4.43
N VAL A 34 1.61 -18.67 -4.09
CA VAL A 34 0.35 -18.95 -4.78
C VAL A 34 -0.32 -17.64 -5.14
N PHE A 35 -0.35 -17.33 -6.42
CA PHE A 35 -0.98 -16.15 -7.00
C PHE A 35 -2.24 -16.51 -7.78
N LYS A 36 -2.89 -15.50 -8.33
CA LYS A 36 -4.14 -15.67 -9.06
C LYS A 36 -4.01 -16.68 -10.20
N GLU A 37 -2.96 -16.58 -11.00
CA GLU A 37 -2.73 -17.46 -12.16
C GLU A 37 -2.54 -18.93 -11.77
N ASP A 38 -1.94 -19.21 -10.61
CA ASP A 38 -1.74 -20.59 -10.15
C ASP A 38 -3.03 -21.34 -9.88
N LEU A 39 -4.10 -20.62 -9.54
CA LEU A 39 -5.39 -21.20 -9.18
C LEU A 39 -6.45 -21.04 -10.24
N PHE A 40 -6.37 -20.04 -11.11
CA PHE A 40 -7.36 -19.80 -12.15
C PHE A 40 -6.93 -20.33 -13.52
N GLY A 41 -5.62 -20.49 -13.75
CA GLY A 41 -5.11 -20.71 -15.09
C GLY A 41 -5.45 -19.53 -16.00
N GLU A 42 -5.83 -19.84 -17.24
CA GLU A 42 -6.29 -18.85 -18.22
C GLU A 42 -7.78 -18.50 -18.09
N ASP A 43 -8.51 -19.20 -17.21
CA ASP A 43 -9.94 -18.99 -17.01
C ASP A 43 -10.24 -17.60 -16.43
N ALA A 44 -10.90 -16.76 -17.19
CA ALA A 44 -11.41 -15.47 -16.74
C ALA A 44 -12.64 -15.69 -15.81
N VAL A 45 -12.40 -15.79 -14.51
CA VAL A 45 -13.51 -15.70 -13.54
C VAL A 45 -13.99 -14.26 -13.48
N SER A 46 -15.32 -14.06 -13.42
CA SER A 46 -15.90 -12.73 -13.23
C SER A 46 -15.19 -11.99 -12.10
N ALA A 47 -14.66 -10.81 -12.39
CA ALA A 47 -13.90 -9.98 -11.44
C ALA A 47 -14.60 -9.78 -10.10
N ARG A 48 -15.93 -9.86 -10.08
CA ARG A 48 -16.78 -9.61 -8.92
C ARG A 48 -16.67 -10.66 -7.81
N PHE A 49 -16.42 -11.93 -8.14
CA PHE A 49 -16.34 -13.03 -7.18
C PHE A 49 -14.95 -13.64 -7.06
N ASN A 50 -13.96 -13.05 -7.72
CA ASN A 50 -12.58 -13.56 -7.76
C ASN A 50 -12.04 -13.91 -6.37
N GLU A 51 -12.26 -13.04 -5.38
CA GLU A 51 -11.74 -13.24 -4.03
C GLU A 51 -12.30 -14.50 -3.34
N LEU A 52 -13.58 -14.73 -3.45
CA LEU A 52 -14.21 -15.91 -2.84
C LEU A 52 -13.83 -17.21 -3.58
N VAL A 53 -13.79 -17.16 -4.91
CA VAL A 53 -13.36 -18.31 -5.72
C VAL A 53 -11.90 -18.63 -5.45
N PHE A 54 -11.04 -17.60 -5.36
CA PHE A 54 -9.65 -17.76 -4.99
C PHE A 54 -9.53 -18.40 -3.60
N ALA A 55 -10.22 -17.88 -2.59
CA ALA A 55 -10.20 -18.42 -1.23
C ALA A 55 -10.62 -19.91 -1.20
N ARG A 56 -11.63 -20.33 -1.99
CA ARG A 56 -12.03 -21.75 -2.10
C ARG A 56 -10.99 -22.62 -2.79
N ARG A 57 -10.39 -22.12 -3.88
CA ARG A 57 -9.36 -22.87 -4.60
C ARG A 57 -8.07 -22.98 -3.78
N LEU A 58 -7.72 -21.92 -3.07
CA LEU A 58 -6.57 -21.89 -2.16
C LEU A 58 -6.76 -22.87 -0.99
N ASP A 59 -7.94 -22.88 -0.37
CA ASP A 59 -8.26 -23.84 0.68
C ASP A 59 -8.10 -25.30 0.18
N ARG A 60 -8.59 -25.62 -1.02
CA ARG A 60 -8.40 -26.95 -1.62
C ARG A 60 -6.92 -27.24 -1.90
N PHE A 61 -6.15 -26.26 -2.36
CA PHE A 61 -4.74 -26.40 -2.63
C PHE A 61 -3.98 -26.77 -1.35
N ILE A 62 -4.20 -26.06 -0.25
CA ILE A 62 -3.56 -26.32 1.04
C ILE A 62 -4.01 -27.66 1.62
N SER A 63 -5.30 -27.98 1.51
CA SER A 63 -5.89 -29.18 2.09
C SER A 63 -5.51 -30.50 1.38
N ARG A 64 -4.92 -30.45 0.18
CA ARG A 64 -4.42 -31.65 -0.52
C ARG A 64 -3.22 -32.27 0.19
N ASP A 65 -2.38 -31.44 0.78
CA ASP A 65 -1.20 -31.86 1.53
C ASP A 65 -0.91 -30.87 2.67
N PRO A 66 -1.70 -30.89 3.74
CA PRO A 66 -1.58 -29.92 4.83
C PRO A 66 -0.28 -30.05 5.59
N GLY A 67 0.30 -31.26 5.68
CA GLY A 67 1.57 -31.51 6.35
C GLY A 67 2.78 -30.89 5.67
N ARG A 68 2.64 -30.47 4.42
CA ARG A 68 3.68 -29.77 3.67
C ARG A 68 4.03 -28.40 4.24
N PHE A 69 3.10 -27.74 4.94
CA PHE A 69 3.24 -26.37 5.38
C PHE A 69 3.26 -26.26 6.90
N ALA A 70 4.31 -25.66 7.46
CA ALA A 70 4.36 -25.36 8.89
C ALA A 70 3.43 -24.17 9.25
N ILE A 71 3.24 -23.23 8.31
CA ILE A 71 2.38 -22.05 8.46
C ILE A 71 1.95 -21.53 7.08
N VAL A 72 0.79 -20.91 7.04
CA VAL A 72 0.25 -20.28 5.83
C VAL A 72 0.15 -18.77 6.04
N ASN A 73 0.69 -17.97 5.13
CA ASN A 73 0.54 -16.53 5.14
C ASN A 73 -0.42 -16.10 4.04
N LEU A 74 -1.56 -15.55 4.43
CA LEU A 74 -2.65 -15.15 3.54
C LEU A 74 -2.83 -13.64 3.53
N HIS A 75 -2.83 -13.07 2.34
CA HIS A 75 -3.14 -11.65 2.19
C HIS A 75 -4.65 -11.45 2.09
N ALA A 76 -5.17 -10.48 2.87
CA ALA A 76 -6.61 -10.22 2.94
C ALA A 76 -7.21 -9.96 1.54
N PRO A 77 -8.41 -10.51 1.25
CA PRO A 77 -9.33 -11.27 2.11
C PRO A 77 -9.29 -12.80 1.90
N SER A 78 -8.22 -13.37 1.39
CA SER A 78 -8.14 -14.75 0.91
C SER A 78 -8.33 -15.84 2.00
N GLY A 79 -8.39 -15.46 3.27
CA GLY A 79 -8.43 -16.40 4.41
C GLY A 79 -9.80 -16.95 4.78
N LEU A 80 -10.92 -16.45 4.23
CA LEU A 80 -12.26 -16.78 4.73
C LEU A 80 -12.55 -18.27 4.78
N VAL A 81 -12.46 -18.96 3.65
CA VAL A 81 -12.87 -20.37 3.53
C VAL A 81 -11.97 -21.26 4.38
N TYR A 82 -10.66 -21.05 4.28
CA TYR A 82 -9.66 -21.77 5.05
C TYR A 82 -9.84 -21.58 6.56
N GLY A 83 -10.01 -20.35 7.00
CA GLY A 83 -10.17 -20.00 8.40
C GLY A 83 -11.47 -20.56 9.03
N LEU A 84 -12.59 -20.50 8.29
CA LEU A 84 -13.85 -21.10 8.75
C LEU A 84 -13.72 -22.61 8.92
N ARG A 85 -13.13 -23.31 7.95
CA ARG A 85 -12.90 -24.75 8.03
C ARG A 85 -12.00 -25.13 9.20
N ARG A 86 -10.91 -24.41 9.38
CA ARG A 86 -9.98 -24.67 10.46
C ARG A 86 -10.61 -24.42 11.84
N ARG A 87 -11.27 -23.29 12.04
CA ARG A 87 -11.70 -22.83 13.36
C ARG A 87 -13.11 -23.32 13.75
N TRP A 88 -14.04 -23.38 12.81
CA TRP A 88 -15.43 -23.73 13.10
C TRP A 88 -15.75 -25.20 12.85
N PHE A 89 -15.18 -25.79 11.81
CA PHE A 89 -15.40 -27.21 11.54
C PHE A 89 -14.36 -28.11 12.21
N GLY A 90 -13.40 -27.54 12.95
CA GLY A 90 -12.44 -28.28 13.75
C GLY A 90 -11.62 -29.28 12.94
N ILE A 91 -11.35 -29.00 11.65
CA ILE A 91 -10.58 -29.90 10.82
C ILE A 91 -9.15 -29.91 11.32
N ARG A 92 -8.81 -30.94 12.10
CA ARG A 92 -7.49 -31.13 12.68
C ARG A 92 -6.45 -31.35 11.58
N GLY A 93 -5.22 -30.88 11.83
CA GLY A 93 -4.09 -31.07 10.91
C GLY A 93 -3.93 -29.99 9.83
N LEU A 94 -4.84 -29.00 9.74
CA LEU A 94 -4.58 -27.83 8.89
C LEU A 94 -3.56 -26.90 9.57
N PRO A 95 -2.51 -26.43 8.85
CA PRO A 95 -1.51 -25.53 9.42
C PRO A 95 -2.11 -24.19 9.89
N PRO A 96 -1.53 -23.56 10.91
CA PRO A 96 -1.95 -22.23 11.34
C PRO A 96 -1.76 -21.20 10.23
N TYR A 97 -2.56 -20.12 10.24
CA TYR A 97 -2.38 -19.08 9.26
C TYR A 97 -2.30 -17.66 9.86
N VAL A 98 -1.44 -16.86 9.24
CA VAL A 98 -1.27 -15.45 9.53
C VAL A 98 -1.88 -14.62 8.41
N MET A 99 -2.75 -13.67 8.81
CA MET A 99 -3.34 -12.72 7.87
C MET A 99 -2.44 -11.51 7.71
N THR A 100 -2.17 -11.12 6.46
CA THR A 100 -1.47 -9.89 6.10
C THR A 100 -2.46 -8.83 5.63
N LEU A 101 -2.44 -7.64 6.25
CA LEU A 101 -3.31 -6.53 5.91
C LEU A 101 -2.53 -5.37 5.29
N HIS A 102 -2.87 -5.03 4.05
CA HIS A 102 -2.33 -3.87 3.33
C HIS A 102 -3.09 -2.57 3.61
N GLY A 103 -4.23 -2.67 4.27
CA GLY A 103 -5.16 -1.60 4.61
C GLY A 103 -6.48 -2.20 5.05
N LEU A 104 -7.44 -1.37 5.44
CA LEU A 104 -8.78 -1.79 5.83
C LEU A 104 -9.81 -1.34 4.79
N GLU A 105 -10.42 -2.30 4.14
CA GLU A 105 -11.41 -2.05 3.09
C GLU A 105 -12.62 -1.23 3.58
N GLU A 106 -13.07 -1.47 4.81
CA GLU A 106 -14.15 -0.69 5.42
C GLU A 106 -13.82 0.80 5.53
N ARG A 107 -12.58 1.11 5.87
CA ARG A 107 -12.10 2.49 5.98
C ARG A 107 -12.01 3.14 4.61
N ARG A 108 -11.52 2.43 3.60
CA ARG A 108 -11.47 2.89 2.21
C ARG A 108 -12.87 3.31 1.73
N ILE A 109 -13.87 2.46 1.96
CA ILE A 109 -15.24 2.70 1.54
C ILE A 109 -15.85 3.87 2.32
N HIS A 110 -15.50 4.03 3.59
CA HIS A 110 -15.97 5.16 4.40
C HIS A 110 -15.42 6.49 3.85
N VAL A 111 -14.12 6.57 3.56
CA VAL A 111 -13.48 7.73 2.93
C VAL A 111 -14.14 8.03 1.60
N GLN A 112 -14.25 7.04 0.72
CA GLN A 112 -14.88 7.20 -0.59
C GLN A 112 -16.33 7.70 -0.49
N SER A 113 -17.11 7.17 0.46
CA SER A 113 -18.50 7.61 0.67
C SER A 113 -18.60 9.09 1.11
N ARG A 114 -17.62 9.59 1.85
CA ARG A 114 -17.52 11.01 2.22
C ARG A 114 -17.19 11.87 1.00
N GLU A 115 -16.23 11.44 0.19
CA GLU A 115 -15.79 12.19 -0.98
C GLU A 115 -16.85 12.24 -2.09
N VAL A 116 -17.65 11.18 -2.26
CA VAL A 116 -18.81 11.19 -3.16
C VAL A 116 -19.80 12.31 -2.79
N LYS A 117 -20.06 12.52 -1.49
CA LYS A 117 -20.95 13.59 -1.02
C LYS A 117 -20.42 14.98 -1.33
N LYS A 118 -19.12 15.14 -1.50
CA LYS A 118 -18.44 16.37 -1.89
C LYS A 118 -18.30 16.53 -3.41
N GLY A 119 -18.75 15.55 -4.20
CA GLY A 119 -18.53 15.50 -5.66
C GLY A 119 -17.07 15.24 -6.04
N ARG A 120 -16.25 14.68 -5.11
CA ARG A 120 -14.81 14.47 -5.27
C ARG A 120 -14.43 12.99 -5.32
N ALA A 121 -15.35 12.15 -5.73
CA ALA A 121 -15.08 10.73 -5.99
C ALA A 121 -15.91 10.23 -7.16
N TRP A 122 -15.35 9.25 -7.87
CA TRP A 122 -16.05 8.60 -8.97
C TRP A 122 -17.05 7.57 -8.45
N ASN A 123 -18.21 7.64 -8.99
CA ASN A 123 -19.35 6.73 -8.86
C ASN A 123 -19.31 5.65 -7.74
N PHE A 124 -19.93 6.00 -6.61
CA PHE A 124 -20.18 5.03 -5.54
C PHE A 124 -21.69 4.76 -5.44
N SER A 125 -22.21 3.96 -6.37
CA SER A 125 -23.63 3.65 -6.48
C SER A 125 -24.18 2.92 -5.25
N LEU A 126 -25.49 3.02 -4.99
CA LEU A 126 -26.16 2.26 -3.93
C LEU A 126 -25.89 0.76 -4.05
N ARG A 127 -25.89 0.22 -5.28
CA ARG A 127 -25.52 -1.17 -5.56
C ARG A 127 -24.13 -1.53 -5.07
N ASN A 128 -23.14 -0.67 -5.26
CA ASN A 128 -21.78 -0.89 -4.76
C ASN A 128 -21.74 -0.85 -3.23
N ARG A 129 -22.48 0.07 -2.59
CA ARG A 129 -22.55 0.15 -1.12
C ARG A 129 -23.15 -1.11 -0.52
N LEU A 130 -24.24 -1.64 -1.09
CA LEU A 130 -24.86 -2.91 -0.67
C LEU A 130 -23.89 -4.09 -0.91
N TRP A 131 -23.20 -4.11 -2.06
CA TRP A 131 -22.20 -5.11 -2.36
C TRP A 131 -21.09 -5.16 -1.29
N HIS A 132 -20.53 -4.02 -0.94
CA HIS A 132 -19.50 -3.96 0.11
C HIS A 132 -20.05 -4.40 1.48
N ARG A 133 -21.26 -3.99 1.83
CA ARG A 133 -21.88 -4.34 3.11
C ARG A 133 -22.14 -5.85 3.25
N PHE A 134 -22.63 -6.49 2.21
CA PHE A 134 -23.10 -7.89 2.28
C PHE A 134 -22.09 -8.91 1.75
N TYR A 135 -21.08 -8.48 1.00
CA TYR A 135 -20.07 -9.36 0.44
C TYR A 135 -18.66 -9.00 0.94
N THR A 136 -18.17 -7.80 0.64
CA THR A 136 -16.76 -7.46 0.89
C THR A 136 -16.43 -7.40 2.37
N PHE A 137 -17.24 -6.71 3.18
CA PHE A 137 -16.98 -6.58 4.61
C PHE A 137 -17.04 -7.91 5.37
N PRO A 138 -18.07 -8.75 5.17
CA PRO A 138 -18.05 -10.08 5.79
C PRO A 138 -16.83 -10.90 5.40
N LEU A 139 -16.42 -10.86 4.11
CA LEU A 139 -15.26 -11.59 3.62
C LEU A 139 -13.97 -11.18 4.38
N TYR A 140 -13.72 -9.87 4.51
CA TYR A 140 -12.58 -9.34 5.24
C TYR A 140 -12.67 -9.63 6.74
N ARG A 141 -13.81 -9.32 7.37
CA ARG A 141 -14.00 -9.50 8.82
C ARG A 141 -13.80 -10.93 9.27
N TRP A 142 -14.39 -11.88 8.58
CA TRP A 142 -14.26 -13.29 8.92
C TRP A 142 -12.87 -13.83 8.63
N SER A 143 -12.22 -13.40 7.55
CA SER A 143 -10.82 -13.74 7.30
C SER A 143 -9.91 -13.30 8.44
N ILE A 144 -10.13 -12.11 9.00
CA ILE A 144 -9.34 -11.61 10.14
C ILE A 144 -9.70 -12.37 11.43
N ARG A 145 -10.99 -12.53 11.74
CA ARG A 145 -11.46 -13.16 12.99
C ARG A 145 -11.05 -14.62 13.13
N THR A 146 -10.92 -15.32 12.01
CA THR A 146 -10.53 -16.73 12.01
C THR A 146 -9.02 -16.95 11.93
N ALA A 147 -8.22 -15.90 11.78
CA ALA A 147 -6.78 -15.97 11.72
C ALA A 147 -6.16 -16.34 13.07
N ASP A 148 -5.11 -17.17 13.05
CA ASP A 148 -4.32 -17.52 14.23
C ASP A 148 -3.39 -16.39 14.63
N GLY A 149 -2.97 -15.59 13.65
CA GLY A 149 -2.25 -14.33 13.84
C GLY A 149 -2.50 -13.35 12.70
N ALA A 150 -2.12 -12.10 12.89
CA ALA A 150 -2.22 -11.09 11.85
C ALA A 150 -1.09 -10.06 11.93
N HIS A 151 -0.69 -9.51 10.79
CA HIS A 151 0.17 -8.33 10.78
C HIS A 151 -0.35 -7.26 9.84
N ALA A 152 0.00 -6.03 10.16
CA ALA A 152 -0.35 -4.85 9.39
C ALA A 152 0.90 -4.04 9.05
N TYR A 153 0.86 -3.35 7.91
CA TYR A 153 1.93 -2.46 7.46
C TYR A 153 1.84 -1.06 8.07
N SER A 154 0.70 -0.69 8.70
CA SER A 154 0.55 0.58 9.42
C SER A 154 0.14 0.36 10.87
N ARG A 155 0.55 1.27 11.76
CA ARG A 155 0.18 1.26 13.19
C ARG A 155 -1.31 1.40 13.37
N ASP A 156 -1.95 2.21 12.56
CA ASP A 156 -3.38 2.44 12.57
C ASP A 156 -4.17 1.14 12.31
N VAL A 157 -3.83 0.38 11.27
CA VAL A 157 -4.44 -0.94 11.02
C VAL A 157 -4.11 -1.92 12.13
N TRP A 158 -2.88 -1.91 12.65
CA TRP A 158 -2.48 -2.76 13.79
C TRP A 158 -3.29 -2.49 15.05
N ASN A 159 -3.51 -1.22 15.40
CA ASN A 159 -4.36 -0.82 16.52
C ASN A 159 -5.82 -1.31 16.34
N ILE A 160 -6.35 -1.23 15.12
CA ILE A 160 -7.70 -1.72 14.83
C ILE A 160 -7.79 -3.25 14.98
N LEU A 161 -6.75 -4.01 14.63
CA LEU A 161 -6.70 -5.45 14.87
C LEU A 161 -6.86 -5.77 16.35
N GLN A 162 -6.20 -5.02 17.23
CA GLN A 162 -6.30 -5.21 18.68
C GLN A 162 -7.65 -4.78 19.25
N LEU A 163 -8.12 -3.59 18.88
CA LEU A 163 -9.32 -2.99 19.46
C LEU A 163 -10.62 -3.60 18.92
N ASN A 164 -10.70 -3.86 17.62
CA ASN A 164 -11.96 -4.25 16.97
C ASN A 164 -12.06 -5.76 16.69
N TYR A 165 -10.92 -6.46 16.63
CA TYR A 165 -10.88 -7.89 16.34
C TYR A 165 -10.43 -8.74 17.54
N ASN A 166 -10.11 -8.09 18.67
CA ASN A 166 -9.65 -8.73 19.88
C ASN A 166 -8.44 -9.68 19.66
N LEU A 167 -7.55 -9.26 18.78
CA LEU A 167 -6.30 -9.94 18.50
C LEU A 167 -5.19 -9.27 19.29
N ASP A 168 -4.78 -9.88 20.37
CA ASP A 168 -3.75 -9.36 21.27
C ASP A 168 -2.35 -9.26 20.63
N SER A 169 -1.42 -8.65 21.34
CA SER A 169 -0.04 -8.44 20.87
C SER A 169 0.76 -9.74 20.70
N SER A 170 0.33 -10.86 21.31
CA SER A 170 0.96 -12.16 21.10
C SER A 170 0.66 -12.73 19.72
N ARG A 171 -0.48 -12.33 19.15
CA ARG A 171 -1.00 -12.81 17.86
C ARG A 171 -0.87 -11.77 16.74
N THR A 172 -0.50 -10.54 17.05
CA THR A 172 -0.39 -9.46 16.06
C THR A 172 0.99 -8.81 16.02
N ALA A 173 1.30 -8.17 14.91
CA ALA A 173 2.50 -7.36 14.76
C ALA A 173 2.28 -6.18 13.80
N TYR A 174 2.87 -5.04 14.13
CA TYR A 174 3.14 -3.97 13.18
C TYR A 174 4.47 -4.29 12.48
N ILE A 175 4.44 -4.51 11.18
CA ILE A 175 5.61 -4.86 10.37
C ILE A 175 5.62 -3.96 9.14
N PRO A 176 6.35 -2.83 9.16
CA PRO A 176 6.42 -1.95 8.01
C PRO A 176 7.13 -2.64 6.83
N SER A 177 6.79 -2.23 5.62
CA SER A 177 7.49 -2.68 4.41
C SER A 177 8.93 -2.22 4.41
N GLY A 178 9.80 -3.01 3.77
CA GLY A 178 11.15 -2.57 3.43
C GLY A 178 11.18 -1.75 2.14
N VAL A 179 12.29 -1.10 1.90
CA VAL A 179 12.63 -0.44 0.64
C VAL A 179 13.88 -1.07 0.03
N GLU A 180 13.95 -1.14 -1.27
CA GLU A 180 15.09 -1.74 -1.96
C GLU A 180 16.31 -0.81 -1.96
N ARG A 181 17.52 -1.36 -1.79
CA ARG A 181 18.77 -0.57 -1.75
C ARG A 181 19.02 0.27 -2.98
N ARG A 182 18.51 -0.13 -4.13
CA ARG A 182 18.65 0.61 -5.39
C ARG A 182 18.06 2.02 -5.35
N PHE A 183 17.13 2.32 -4.42
CA PHE A 183 16.56 3.65 -4.27
C PHE A 183 17.43 4.62 -3.44
N PHE A 184 18.48 4.14 -2.79
CA PHE A 184 19.40 5.00 -2.05
C PHE A 184 20.47 5.59 -3.00
N LEU A 185 20.09 6.63 -3.72
CA LEU A 185 20.93 7.32 -4.68
C LEU A 185 21.36 8.68 -4.13
N PRO A 186 22.54 9.18 -4.55
CA PRO A 186 22.90 10.59 -4.33
C PRO A 186 21.87 11.49 -5.01
N ARG A 187 21.40 12.51 -4.30
CA ARG A 187 20.49 13.49 -4.86
C ARG A 187 21.21 14.82 -5.09
N TYR A 188 20.94 15.43 -6.22
CA TYR A 188 21.40 16.75 -6.59
C TYR A 188 20.18 17.64 -6.82
N ASP A 189 20.23 18.89 -6.34
CA ASP A 189 19.19 19.86 -6.62
C ASP A 189 19.11 20.17 -8.11
N SER A 190 17.91 20.22 -8.64
CA SER A 190 17.70 20.65 -10.01
C SER A 190 17.88 22.17 -10.13
N THR A 191 18.59 22.59 -11.16
CA THR A 191 18.65 24.01 -11.57
C THR A 191 17.61 24.21 -12.65
N GLY A 192 16.45 24.80 -12.33
CA GLY A 192 15.42 25.03 -13.35
C GLY A 192 14.01 25.17 -12.77
N PRO A 193 12.99 25.09 -13.62
CA PRO A 193 11.59 25.11 -13.19
C PRO A 193 11.26 23.97 -12.24
N LEU A 194 10.42 24.25 -11.24
CA LEU A 194 10.02 23.28 -10.22
C LEU A 194 9.26 22.10 -10.85
N LYS A 195 9.72 20.89 -10.56
CA LYS A 195 9.16 19.65 -11.06
C LYS A 195 8.57 18.84 -9.90
N LEU A 196 7.25 18.70 -9.91
CA LEU A 196 6.51 17.87 -8.95
C LEU A 196 6.29 16.47 -9.52
N LEU A 197 6.35 15.48 -8.66
CA LEU A 197 6.09 14.08 -9.01
C LEU A 197 4.97 13.50 -8.16
N TYR A 198 4.01 12.86 -8.81
CA TYR A 198 3.09 11.89 -8.22
C TYR A 198 3.34 10.53 -8.86
N ALA A 199 3.34 9.46 -8.07
CA ALA A 199 3.41 8.11 -8.63
C ALA A 199 2.42 7.17 -7.95
N GLY A 200 1.67 6.44 -8.76
CA GLY A 200 0.68 5.46 -8.30
C GLY A 200 -0.59 5.42 -9.16
N THR A 201 -1.39 4.39 -8.94
CA THR A 201 -2.63 4.16 -9.68
C THR A 201 -3.58 5.36 -9.59
N TRP A 202 -4.22 5.68 -10.71
CA TRP A 202 -5.19 6.78 -10.82
C TRP A 202 -6.51 6.41 -10.14
N LEU A 203 -6.65 6.83 -8.89
CA LEU A 203 -7.82 6.57 -8.05
C LEU A 203 -8.23 7.82 -7.28
N ASP A 204 -9.53 8.03 -7.07
CA ASP A 204 -10.08 9.15 -6.31
C ASP A 204 -9.54 9.23 -4.88
N GLN A 205 -9.40 8.10 -4.21
CA GLN A 205 -8.85 8.01 -2.86
C GLN A 205 -7.38 8.45 -2.73
N ARG A 206 -6.69 8.66 -3.86
CA ARG A 206 -5.30 9.17 -3.90
C ARG A 206 -5.21 10.68 -3.74
N GLY A 207 -6.35 11.37 -3.50
CA GLY A 207 -6.39 12.81 -3.30
C GLY A 207 -6.23 13.64 -4.58
N ILE A 208 -6.46 13.04 -5.75
CA ILE A 208 -6.23 13.67 -7.06
C ILE A 208 -7.10 14.92 -7.29
N PHE A 209 -8.28 14.99 -6.70
CA PHE A 209 -9.13 16.19 -6.77
C PHE A 209 -8.50 17.37 -6.01
N TYR A 210 -7.87 17.10 -4.89
CA TYR A 210 -7.17 18.10 -4.08
C TYR A 210 -5.83 18.51 -4.72
N LEU A 211 -5.15 17.55 -5.37
CA LEU A 211 -3.98 17.86 -6.21
C LEU A 211 -4.33 18.81 -7.35
N ARG A 212 -5.47 18.57 -8.04
CA ARG A 212 -5.92 19.45 -9.11
C ARG A 212 -6.16 20.86 -8.59
N ASP A 213 -6.95 21.00 -7.53
CA ASP A 213 -7.31 22.30 -6.97
C ASP A 213 -6.06 23.06 -6.46
N ALA A 214 -5.07 22.37 -5.89
CA ALA A 214 -3.80 22.94 -5.50
C ALA A 214 -2.95 23.36 -6.72
N LEU A 215 -2.88 22.50 -7.75
CA LEU A 215 -2.09 22.75 -8.94
C LEU A 215 -2.62 23.94 -9.77
N GLU A 216 -3.95 24.13 -9.81
CA GLU A 216 -4.58 25.32 -10.44
C GLU A 216 -4.08 26.63 -9.83
N ARG A 217 -3.89 26.66 -8.51
CA ARG A 217 -3.36 27.85 -7.80
C ARG A 217 -1.86 27.97 -7.95
N LEU A 218 -1.14 26.88 -7.82
CA LEU A 218 0.32 26.85 -7.96
C LEU A 218 0.79 27.29 -9.35
N ALA A 219 0.06 26.90 -10.40
CA ALA A 219 0.40 27.27 -11.77
C ALA A 219 0.30 28.80 -12.03
N THR A 220 -0.46 29.53 -11.22
CA THR A 220 -0.51 31.00 -11.29
C THR A 220 0.61 31.68 -10.49
N GLN A 221 1.21 30.99 -9.53
CA GLN A 221 2.21 31.56 -8.60
C GLN A 221 3.64 31.14 -8.94
N ILE A 222 3.83 29.96 -9.49
CA ILE A 222 5.15 29.43 -9.84
C ILE A 222 5.27 29.30 -11.36
N PRO A 223 6.02 30.18 -12.02
CA PRO A 223 6.19 30.11 -13.48
C PRO A 223 6.81 28.78 -13.92
N ARG A 224 6.24 28.16 -14.95
CA ARG A 224 6.76 26.94 -15.58
C ARG A 224 6.83 25.72 -14.66
N ILE A 225 6.03 25.70 -13.55
CA ILE A 225 5.87 24.49 -12.73
C ILE A 225 5.35 23.34 -13.59
N THR A 226 5.85 22.13 -13.35
CA THR A 226 5.36 20.91 -13.99
C THR A 226 4.99 19.87 -12.94
N MET A 227 3.97 19.05 -13.25
CA MET A 227 3.52 17.94 -12.42
C MET A 227 3.49 16.67 -13.26
N THR A 228 4.35 15.72 -12.93
CA THR A 228 4.40 14.40 -13.58
C THR A 228 3.54 13.42 -12.82
N PHE A 229 2.64 12.74 -13.53
CA PHE A 229 1.84 11.62 -13.05
C PHE A 229 2.40 10.33 -13.61
N ALA A 230 3.04 9.52 -12.76
CA ALA A 230 3.77 8.31 -13.13
C ALA A 230 3.05 7.04 -12.68
N GLY A 231 3.00 6.02 -13.54
CA GLY A 231 2.46 4.71 -13.19
C GLY A 231 0.95 4.70 -12.90
N CYS A 232 0.20 5.61 -13.52
CA CYS A 232 -1.22 5.80 -13.24
C CYS A 232 -2.11 4.68 -13.76
N GLY A 233 -1.65 3.91 -14.75
CA GLY A 233 -2.37 2.75 -15.27
C GLY A 233 -3.63 3.08 -16.08
N CYS A 234 -3.79 4.34 -16.51
CA CYS A 234 -4.87 4.80 -17.37
C CYS A 234 -4.32 5.62 -18.55
N PRO A 235 -5.08 5.81 -19.64
CA PRO A 235 -4.66 6.62 -20.77
C PRO A 235 -4.31 8.05 -20.36
N PRO A 236 -3.29 8.68 -20.97
CA PRO A 236 -2.89 10.07 -20.69
C PRO A 236 -4.06 11.05 -20.84
N GLU A 237 -4.91 10.84 -21.83
CA GLU A 237 -6.07 11.67 -22.14
C GLU A 237 -7.04 11.77 -20.96
N THR A 238 -7.24 10.67 -20.23
CA THR A 238 -8.10 10.62 -19.04
C THR A 238 -7.62 11.59 -17.95
N ILE A 239 -6.31 11.68 -17.76
CA ILE A 239 -5.72 12.59 -16.76
C ILE A 239 -5.72 14.02 -17.28
N GLN A 240 -5.38 14.23 -18.55
CA GLN A 240 -5.38 15.56 -19.18
C GLN A 240 -6.78 16.18 -19.19
N GLU A 241 -7.81 15.40 -19.53
CA GLU A 241 -9.21 15.84 -19.47
C GLU A 241 -9.63 16.22 -18.04
N PHE A 242 -9.21 15.43 -17.05
CA PHE A 242 -9.51 15.72 -15.64
C PHE A 242 -8.93 17.06 -15.18
N PHE A 243 -7.71 17.39 -15.58
CA PHE A 243 -7.06 18.67 -15.25
C PHE A 243 -7.54 19.83 -16.13
N GLY A 244 -8.04 19.54 -17.31
CA GLY A 244 -8.58 20.52 -18.25
C GLY A 244 -7.51 21.37 -18.96
N PRO A 245 -7.95 22.22 -19.90
CA PRO A 245 -7.04 22.93 -20.81
C PRO A 245 -6.14 23.96 -20.12
N LYS A 246 -6.54 24.50 -18.97
CA LYS A 246 -5.73 25.48 -18.19
C LYS A 246 -4.42 24.86 -17.66
N LEU A 247 -4.41 23.58 -17.36
CA LEU A 247 -3.26 22.86 -16.83
C LEU A 247 -2.57 21.96 -17.86
N ALA A 248 -2.97 22.01 -19.13
CA ALA A 248 -2.45 21.12 -20.17
C ALA A 248 -0.94 21.20 -20.35
N SER A 249 -0.35 22.39 -20.21
CA SER A 249 1.11 22.59 -20.27
C SER A 249 1.85 22.27 -18.97
N THR A 250 1.12 22.13 -17.86
CA THR A 250 1.67 21.85 -16.51
C THR A 250 1.71 20.34 -16.24
N VAL A 251 0.78 19.57 -16.80
CA VAL A 251 0.59 18.15 -16.51
C VAL A 251 1.30 17.27 -17.53
N VAL A 252 2.20 16.42 -17.02
CA VAL A 252 2.91 15.38 -17.80
C VAL A 252 2.43 14.00 -17.33
N VAL A 253 2.07 13.11 -18.24
CA VAL A 253 1.55 11.79 -17.88
C VAL A 253 2.44 10.68 -18.44
N GLN A 254 2.85 9.77 -17.56
CA GLN A 254 3.56 8.54 -17.88
C GLN A 254 2.74 7.35 -17.37
N PRO A 255 1.82 6.79 -18.16
CA PRO A 255 0.81 5.85 -17.68
C PRO A 255 1.38 4.54 -17.16
N VAL A 256 2.50 4.11 -17.73
CA VAL A 256 3.25 2.92 -17.31
C VAL A 256 4.71 3.30 -17.14
N VAL A 257 5.26 3.04 -15.98
CA VAL A 257 6.68 3.27 -15.67
C VAL A 257 7.26 1.96 -15.16
N PRO A 258 8.25 1.38 -15.87
CA PRO A 258 9.02 0.26 -15.35
C PRO A 258 9.70 0.62 -14.03
N SER A 259 9.80 -0.37 -13.15
CA SER A 259 10.35 -0.17 -11.79
C SER A 259 11.79 0.38 -11.80
N GLU A 260 12.59 0.02 -12.81
CA GLU A 260 13.95 0.49 -13.01
C GLU A 260 14.00 2.00 -13.32
N ARG A 261 13.00 2.51 -14.04
CA ARG A 261 12.92 3.93 -14.39
C ARG A 261 12.37 4.83 -13.27
N MET A 262 11.82 4.24 -12.20
CA MET A 262 11.37 5.03 -11.06
C MET A 262 12.50 5.79 -10.39
N GLN A 263 13.72 5.23 -10.37
CA GLN A 263 14.90 5.91 -9.84
C GLN A 263 15.21 7.19 -10.61
N GLU A 264 15.14 7.16 -11.95
CA GLU A 264 15.36 8.33 -12.82
C GLU A 264 14.31 9.41 -12.54
N LEU A 265 13.06 9.02 -12.31
CA LEU A 265 11.99 9.97 -11.98
C LEU A 265 12.23 10.62 -10.62
N PHE A 266 12.58 9.85 -9.60
CA PHE A 266 12.92 10.44 -8.29
C PHE A 266 14.14 11.35 -8.37
N ALA A 267 15.15 11.04 -9.19
CA ALA A 267 16.34 11.85 -9.37
C ALA A 267 16.08 13.15 -10.17
N SER A 268 15.10 13.14 -11.09
CA SER A 268 14.85 14.26 -12.01
C SER A 268 13.75 15.22 -11.59
N HIS A 269 13.08 14.99 -10.45
CA HIS A 269 12.02 15.82 -9.90
C HIS A 269 12.39 16.39 -8.53
N ASP A 270 11.76 17.49 -8.12
CA ASP A 270 12.14 18.25 -6.93
C ASP A 270 11.35 17.87 -5.69
N ILE A 271 10.04 17.60 -5.82
CA ILE A 271 9.14 17.33 -4.71
C ILE A 271 8.22 16.16 -5.08
N PHE A 272 8.08 15.20 -4.18
CA PHE A 272 7.11 14.12 -4.30
C PHE A 272 5.83 14.46 -3.57
N LEU A 273 4.69 14.46 -4.28
CA LEU A 273 3.36 14.72 -3.73
C LEU A 273 2.56 13.45 -3.59
N PHE A 274 2.17 13.11 -2.37
CA PHE A 274 1.37 11.92 -2.09
C PHE A 274 0.22 12.21 -1.11
N PRO A 275 -0.76 13.05 -1.48
CA PRO A 275 -1.86 13.47 -0.60
C PRO A 275 -3.00 12.44 -0.55
N SER A 276 -2.66 11.17 -0.50
CA SER A 276 -3.64 10.08 -0.49
C SER A 276 -4.52 10.16 0.75
N LEU A 277 -5.83 10.02 0.58
CA LEU A 277 -6.82 10.11 1.66
C LEU A 277 -6.81 8.86 2.56
N MET A 278 -6.30 7.76 2.04
CA MET A 278 -6.21 6.49 2.77
C MET A 278 -5.24 5.53 2.08
N GLU A 279 -4.33 4.97 2.87
CA GLU A 279 -3.37 3.93 2.46
C GLU A 279 -3.10 2.95 3.60
N GLY A 280 -2.47 1.80 3.28
CA GLY A 280 -1.74 1.04 4.29
C GLY A 280 -0.40 1.71 4.58
N LEU A 281 0.66 1.23 3.92
CA LEU A 281 1.95 1.89 3.85
C LEU A 281 2.40 1.87 2.38
N PRO A 282 2.36 3.02 1.68
CA PRO A 282 2.61 3.06 0.24
C PRO A 282 4.10 2.88 -0.06
N SER A 283 4.47 1.82 -0.78
CA SER A 283 5.87 1.54 -1.13
C SER A 283 6.53 2.68 -1.88
N VAL A 284 5.78 3.34 -2.78
CA VAL A 284 6.31 4.45 -3.58
C VAL A 284 6.71 5.66 -2.73
N LEU A 285 6.04 5.90 -1.60
CA LEU A 285 6.45 6.93 -0.64
C LEU A 285 7.79 6.57 0.02
N LEU A 286 7.95 5.30 0.43
CA LEU A 286 9.23 4.82 0.98
C LEU A 286 10.36 4.92 -0.04
N GLU A 287 10.08 4.61 -1.31
CA GLU A 287 11.02 4.69 -2.42
C GLU A 287 11.47 6.15 -2.68
N ALA A 288 10.51 7.08 -2.70
CA ALA A 288 10.79 8.52 -2.84
C ALA A 288 11.64 9.04 -1.66
N MET A 289 11.29 8.69 -0.43
CA MET A 289 12.05 9.04 0.78
C MET A 289 13.46 8.44 0.76
N ALA A 290 13.62 7.18 0.34
CA ALA A 290 14.91 6.51 0.22
C ALA A 290 15.81 7.17 -0.84
N SER A 291 15.19 7.74 -1.89
CA SER A 291 15.90 8.49 -2.94
C SER A 291 16.32 9.92 -2.48
N GLY A 292 16.09 10.26 -1.21
CA GLY A 292 16.37 11.59 -0.68
C GLY A 292 15.45 12.68 -1.25
N MET A 293 14.31 12.31 -1.80
CA MET A 293 13.34 13.26 -2.34
C MET A 293 12.51 13.86 -1.20
N PRO A 294 12.41 15.20 -1.09
CA PRO A 294 11.48 15.81 -0.13
C PRO A 294 10.06 15.42 -0.49
N VAL A 295 9.30 14.96 0.51
CA VAL A 295 7.95 14.46 0.32
C VAL A 295 6.92 15.37 1.00
N ILE A 296 5.78 15.56 0.36
CA ILE A 296 4.57 16.12 0.95
C ILE A 296 3.52 15.03 0.93
N SER A 297 3.05 14.62 2.10
CA SER A 297 2.10 13.52 2.24
C SER A 297 0.92 13.89 3.14
N ALA A 298 -0.21 13.21 3.01
CA ALA A 298 -1.32 13.44 3.92
C ALA A 298 -1.06 12.82 5.30
N GLU A 299 -1.47 13.54 6.35
CA GLU A 299 -1.40 13.09 7.75
C GLU A 299 -2.47 12.03 8.02
N THR A 300 -2.31 10.84 7.45
CA THR A 300 -3.27 9.74 7.63
C THR A 300 -2.61 8.38 7.43
N CYS A 301 -3.16 7.37 8.09
CA CYS A 301 -2.78 5.96 7.94
C CYS A 301 -1.26 5.72 8.07
N GLY A 302 -0.69 4.84 7.26
CA GLY A 302 0.73 4.50 7.32
C GLY A 302 1.68 5.60 6.87
N MET A 303 1.18 6.68 6.27
CA MET A 303 2.03 7.81 5.88
C MET A 303 2.58 8.54 7.10
N GLN A 304 1.76 8.79 8.12
CA GLN A 304 2.17 9.36 9.41
C GLN A 304 3.04 8.43 10.28
N ASP A 305 3.17 7.16 9.88
CA ASP A 305 4.09 6.23 10.56
C ASP A 305 5.55 6.43 10.13
N VAL A 306 5.77 7.02 8.96
CA VAL A 306 7.09 7.15 8.32
C VAL A 306 7.51 8.59 8.05
N VAL A 307 6.54 9.48 7.84
CA VAL A 307 6.80 10.91 7.68
C VAL A 307 6.59 11.61 9.02
N GLU A 308 7.62 12.30 9.47
CA GLU A 308 7.61 13.20 10.62
C GLU A 308 7.65 14.64 10.09
N ASP A 309 6.57 15.39 10.38
CA ASP A 309 6.38 16.73 9.83
C ASP A 309 7.52 17.68 10.17
N GLY A 310 8.04 18.37 9.17
CA GLY A 310 9.14 19.32 9.30
C GLY A 310 10.53 18.70 9.53
N PHE A 311 10.63 17.37 9.71
CA PHE A 311 11.89 16.68 9.91
C PHE A 311 12.35 15.89 8.68
N ASN A 312 11.53 14.94 8.17
CA ASN A 312 11.87 14.10 7.02
C ASN A 312 10.86 14.19 5.88
N GLY A 313 9.98 15.18 5.93
CA GLY A 313 8.94 15.48 4.97
C GLY A 313 7.99 16.51 5.53
N LEU A 314 6.92 16.83 4.78
CA LEU A 314 5.83 17.66 5.26
C LEU A 314 4.54 16.84 5.27
N LEU A 315 3.78 16.95 6.37
CA LEU A 315 2.45 16.38 6.49
C LEU A 315 1.39 17.48 6.31
N VAL A 316 0.40 17.18 5.49
CA VAL A 316 -0.77 18.06 5.28
C VAL A 316 -2.04 17.37 5.73
N PRO A 317 -3.04 18.09 6.23
CA PRO A 317 -4.33 17.52 6.52
C PRO A 317 -4.91 16.80 5.30
N PRO A 318 -5.50 15.60 5.44
CA PRO A 318 -6.12 14.91 4.32
C PRO A 318 -7.29 15.72 3.77
N ALA A 319 -7.44 15.72 2.44
CA ALA A 319 -8.49 16.44 1.75
C ALA A 319 -8.41 17.99 1.87
N ASP A 320 -7.19 18.53 1.93
CA ASP A 320 -6.93 19.97 2.00
C ASP A 320 -6.01 20.44 0.87
N ALA A 321 -6.59 21.07 -0.16
CA ALA A 321 -5.84 21.58 -1.29
C ALA A 321 -5.02 22.85 -0.94
N ALA A 322 -5.47 23.64 0.05
CA ALA A 322 -4.74 24.84 0.47
C ALA A 322 -3.48 24.47 1.24
N ALA A 323 -3.55 23.46 2.10
CA ALA A 323 -2.38 22.95 2.80
C ALA A 323 -1.36 22.31 1.84
N ILE A 324 -1.81 21.63 0.76
CA ILE A 324 -0.91 21.12 -0.29
C ILE A 324 -0.20 22.29 -0.98
N GLU A 325 -0.94 23.32 -1.37
CA GLU A 325 -0.40 24.52 -2.00
C GLU A 325 0.67 25.19 -1.11
N GLU A 326 0.34 25.46 0.15
CA GLU A 326 1.25 26.07 1.13
C GLU A 326 2.55 25.26 1.32
N ALA A 327 2.42 23.93 1.46
CA ALA A 327 3.57 23.04 1.58
C ALA A 327 4.47 23.07 0.34
N VAL A 328 3.89 23.10 -0.87
CA VAL A 328 4.65 23.22 -2.12
C VAL A 328 5.35 24.58 -2.20
N LEU A 329 4.67 25.68 -1.89
CA LEU A 329 5.26 27.03 -1.89
C LEU A 329 6.42 27.14 -0.90
N ARG A 330 6.27 26.58 0.30
CA ARG A 330 7.33 26.52 1.32
C ARG A 330 8.57 25.79 0.80
N LEU A 331 8.41 24.64 0.15
CA LEU A 331 9.52 23.90 -0.43
C LEU A 331 10.08 24.56 -1.70
N ALA A 332 9.25 25.22 -2.50
CA ALA A 332 9.68 25.96 -3.68
C ALA A 332 10.62 27.11 -3.30
N ALA A 333 10.31 27.80 -2.20
CA ALA A 333 11.05 28.97 -1.73
C ALA A 333 12.41 28.63 -1.08
N SER A 334 12.66 27.40 -0.63
CA SER A 334 13.89 27.01 0.06
C SER A 334 14.49 25.69 -0.45
N PRO A 335 15.49 25.77 -1.33
CA PRO A 335 16.30 24.62 -1.72
C PRO A 335 16.96 23.92 -0.52
N GLU A 336 17.42 24.69 0.48
CA GLU A 336 18.07 24.17 1.68
C GLU A 336 17.10 23.31 2.50
N LEU A 337 15.83 23.72 2.62
CA LEU A 337 14.82 22.93 3.29
C LEU A 337 14.52 21.64 2.51
N ARG A 338 14.42 21.71 1.17
CA ARG A 338 14.27 20.51 0.33
C ARG A 338 15.40 19.51 0.58
N GLN A 339 16.64 20.01 0.58
CA GLN A 339 17.82 19.17 0.81
C GLN A 339 17.84 18.58 2.22
N SER A 340 17.55 19.37 3.24
CA SER A 340 17.51 18.91 4.63
C SER A 340 16.47 17.82 4.85
N LEU A 341 15.22 18.03 4.40
CA LEU A 341 14.15 17.05 4.50
C LEU A 341 14.47 15.78 3.72
N GLY A 342 15.01 15.90 2.52
CA GLY A 342 15.39 14.76 1.70
C GLY A 342 16.49 13.92 2.34
N GLN A 343 17.53 14.54 2.91
CA GLN A 343 18.60 13.82 3.64
C GLN A 343 18.05 13.11 4.88
N ALA A 344 17.21 13.77 5.66
CA ALA A 344 16.57 13.15 6.83
C ALA A 344 15.62 11.99 6.43
N ALA A 345 14.91 12.14 5.30
CA ALA A 345 14.08 11.06 4.73
C ALA A 345 14.92 9.83 4.38
N GLN A 346 16.01 10.03 3.67
CA GLN A 346 16.94 8.95 3.28
C GLN A 346 17.52 8.22 4.51
N LEU A 347 17.97 8.98 5.51
CA LEU A 347 18.47 8.43 6.78
C LEU A 347 17.39 7.65 7.54
N THR A 348 16.16 8.14 7.53
CA THR A 348 15.02 7.43 8.12
C THR A 348 14.79 6.11 7.42
N MET A 349 14.81 6.07 6.09
CA MET A 349 14.57 4.87 5.29
C MET A 349 15.66 3.82 5.42
N ALA A 350 16.86 4.16 5.85
CA ALA A 350 17.92 3.19 6.12
C ALA A 350 17.52 2.11 7.16
N ARG A 351 16.50 2.39 7.98
CA ARG A 351 15.94 1.45 8.97
C ARG A 351 14.80 0.59 8.41
N TYR A 352 14.28 0.89 7.21
CA TYR A 352 13.16 0.19 6.57
C TYR A 352 13.70 -0.81 5.56
N THR A 353 14.24 -1.92 6.04
CA THR A 353 14.83 -2.97 5.19
C THR A 353 13.93 -4.20 5.11
N TRP A 354 13.98 -4.90 3.99
CA TRP A 354 13.24 -6.15 3.83
C TRP A 354 13.74 -7.25 4.79
N GLU A 355 15.04 -7.26 5.12
CA GLU A 355 15.62 -8.16 6.12
C GLU A 355 14.95 -7.96 7.49
N ARG A 356 14.77 -6.70 7.92
CA ARG A 356 14.10 -6.37 9.19
C ARG A 356 12.64 -6.79 9.16
N SER A 357 11.92 -6.51 8.08
CA SER A 357 10.52 -6.91 7.92
C SER A 357 10.36 -8.43 7.95
N ALA A 358 11.23 -9.16 7.26
CA ALA A 358 11.24 -10.62 7.26
C ALA A 358 11.55 -11.20 8.65
N LEU A 359 12.52 -10.62 9.39
CA LEU A 359 12.82 -11.03 10.76
C LEU A 359 11.63 -10.84 11.71
N MET A 360 10.92 -9.71 11.57
CA MET A 360 9.73 -9.44 12.37
C MET A 360 8.60 -10.41 12.02
N LEU A 361 8.40 -10.71 10.74
CA LEU A 361 7.40 -11.67 10.27
C LEU A 361 7.71 -13.09 10.73
N GLU A 362 8.98 -13.51 10.66
CA GLU A 362 9.43 -14.81 11.19
C GLU A 362 9.14 -14.93 12.69
N LYS A 363 9.42 -13.89 13.47
CA LYS A 363 9.11 -13.88 14.92
C LYS A 363 7.60 -14.05 15.16
N LEU A 364 6.75 -13.43 14.36
CA LEU A 364 5.31 -13.63 14.45
C LEU A 364 4.91 -15.05 14.09
N PHE A 365 5.45 -15.62 13.02
CA PHE A 365 5.20 -17.00 12.61
C PHE A 365 5.57 -18.00 13.70
N ARG A 366 6.75 -17.86 14.31
CA ARG A 366 7.20 -18.72 15.41
C ARG A 366 6.27 -18.63 16.63
N ARG A 367 5.79 -17.43 16.98
CA ARG A 367 4.81 -17.25 18.08
C ARG A 367 3.49 -17.95 17.77
N VAL A 368 2.98 -17.80 16.57
CA VAL A 368 1.71 -18.42 16.14
C VAL A 368 1.80 -19.95 16.16
N ILE A 369 2.88 -20.52 15.65
CA ILE A 369 3.11 -21.97 15.68
C ILE A 369 3.23 -22.48 17.13
N ALA A 370 3.97 -21.79 18.00
CA ALA A 370 4.13 -22.18 19.40
C ALA A 370 2.83 -22.13 20.20
N ASN A 371 1.95 -21.14 19.92
CA ASN A 371 0.64 -21.04 20.57
C ASN A 371 -0.29 -22.19 20.16
N GLU A 372 -0.17 -22.70 18.94
CA GLU A 372 -0.95 -23.87 18.49
C GLU A 372 -0.54 -25.14 19.23
N GLY A 373 0.75 -25.36 19.40
CA GLY A 373 1.25 -26.52 20.15
C GLY A 373 0.74 -26.55 21.59
N LYS A 374 0.53 -25.39 22.23
CA LYS A 374 -0.04 -25.29 23.59
C LYS A 374 -1.56 -25.50 23.64
N ALA A 375 -2.27 -25.21 22.56
CA ALA A 375 -3.73 -25.40 22.49
C ALA A 375 -4.10 -26.85 22.15
N SER A 376 -3.13 -27.63 21.68
CA SER A 376 -3.31 -29.05 21.29
C SER A 376 -2.80 -30.03 22.34
N ALA A 377 -2.07 -29.55 23.36
CA ALA A 377 -1.63 -30.29 24.53
C ALA A 377 -2.59 -30.09 25.71
#